data_b84838f7d0246d7855d54bb47778a940
#
_entry.id   b84838f7d0246d7855d54bb47778a940
#
_cell.length_a   1.000
_cell.length_b   1.000
_cell.length_c   1.000
_cell.angle_alpha   90.00
_cell.angle_beta   90.00
_cell.angle_gamma   90.00
#
_symmetry.space_group_name_H-M   'P 1'
#
loop_
_entity.id
_entity.type
_entity.pdbx_description
1 polymer ?
#
loop_
_entity_poly.entity_id
_entity_poly.type
_entity_poly.pdbx_seq_one_letter_code
_entity_poly.pdbx_strand_id
1 'polypeptide(L)'
;MTATFTFTSYGAEATAALGEAIAVAKDGNPLTPVTVVVPSNLVGVAARRSLAAGRVAGVAGPAGGLAAVRFDTLFGLARVLADTALADDRRHRVSDPVVGAAVRAPLAASADLLRPVARHPATERALVRVHRELRELDDTALDAVAATSPRATEVVRLHRLIRERLSDRFTDEVDLHRAAASVTADNPLLDELGALIVHVPDRVPASGLDVLAALADLGPVAVIAARTGDSAADAPVRRLGERLGGTFP
;
A
#
# COMPACT_ATOMS: atom_id res chain seq x y z
N MET A 1 -14.45 -12.53 -4.91
CA MET A 1 -15.03 -11.66 -5.99
C MET A 1 -13.88 -11.02 -6.75
N THR A 2 -14.10 -10.59 -8.01
CA THR A 2 -13.03 -10.02 -8.85
C THR A 2 -13.17 -8.51 -8.88
N ALA A 3 -12.07 -7.79 -8.71
CA ALA A 3 -12.07 -6.34 -8.84
C ALA A 3 -12.37 -5.91 -10.29
N THR A 4 -13.08 -4.80 -10.47
CA THR A 4 -13.31 -4.21 -11.79
C THR A 4 -12.21 -3.23 -12.16
N PHE A 5 -11.69 -3.29 -13.39
CA PHE A 5 -10.59 -2.44 -13.85
C PHE A 5 -11.06 -1.49 -14.95
N THR A 6 -10.72 -0.21 -14.78
CA THR A 6 -10.84 0.82 -15.82
C THR A 6 -9.46 1.35 -16.15
N PHE A 7 -9.01 1.19 -17.39
CA PHE A 7 -7.72 1.68 -17.85
C PHE A 7 -7.87 3.03 -18.54
N THR A 8 -7.05 4.00 -18.15
CA THR A 8 -7.12 5.38 -18.64
C THR A 8 -5.70 5.91 -18.91
N SER A 9 -5.58 7.09 -19.49
CA SER A 9 -4.39 7.92 -19.35
C SER A 9 -4.41 8.68 -18.02
N TYR A 10 -3.26 9.21 -17.61
CA TYR A 10 -3.17 10.09 -16.44
C TYR A 10 -3.92 11.42 -16.67
N GLY A 11 -4.30 12.09 -15.59
CA GLY A 11 -4.87 13.43 -15.62
C GLY A 11 -6.40 13.46 -15.76
N ALA A 12 -6.92 14.13 -16.79
CA ALA A 12 -8.35 14.39 -16.91
C ALA A 12 -9.18 13.11 -17.08
N GLU A 13 -8.71 12.16 -17.87
CA GLU A 13 -9.42 10.89 -18.09
C GLU A 13 -9.51 10.07 -16.80
N ALA A 14 -8.41 9.94 -16.06
CA ALA A 14 -8.41 9.23 -14.78
C ALA A 14 -9.36 9.93 -13.76
N THR A 15 -9.43 11.25 -13.79
CA THR A 15 -10.35 12.00 -12.93
C THR A 15 -11.82 11.81 -13.34
N ALA A 16 -12.09 11.74 -14.64
CA ALA A 16 -13.43 11.47 -15.16
C ALA A 16 -13.88 10.05 -14.77
N ALA A 17 -13.01 9.05 -14.99
CA ALA A 17 -13.27 7.66 -14.59
C ALA A 17 -13.50 7.52 -13.07
N LEU A 18 -12.77 8.28 -12.25
CA LEU A 18 -13.02 8.34 -10.81
C LEU A 18 -14.43 8.88 -10.50
N GLY A 19 -14.83 9.94 -11.18
CA GLY A 19 -16.17 10.48 -11.02
C GLY A 19 -17.27 9.49 -11.40
N GLU A 20 -17.12 8.80 -12.52
CA GLU A 20 -18.04 7.75 -12.97
C GLU A 20 -18.11 6.60 -11.97
N ALA A 21 -16.97 6.11 -11.48
CA ALA A 21 -16.91 5.04 -10.48
C ALA A 21 -17.60 5.44 -9.16
N ILE A 22 -17.42 6.69 -8.71
CA ILE A 22 -18.11 7.21 -7.53
C ILE A 22 -19.63 7.30 -7.80
N ALA A 23 -20.06 7.79 -8.96
CA ALA A 23 -21.47 7.89 -9.30
C ALA A 23 -22.16 6.52 -9.32
N VAL A 24 -21.50 5.52 -9.92
CA VAL A 24 -21.97 4.11 -9.92
C VAL A 24 -22.06 3.58 -8.49
N ALA A 25 -21.03 3.77 -7.68
CA ALA A 25 -21.01 3.30 -6.30
C ALA A 25 -22.07 3.94 -5.41
N LYS A 26 -22.46 5.17 -5.71
CA LYS A 26 -23.51 5.90 -4.97
C LYS A 26 -24.92 5.50 -5.36
N ASP A 27 -25.12 4.92 -6.52
CA ASP A 27 -26.42 4.44 -7.02
C ASP A 27 -27.59 5.42 -6.75
N GLY A 28 -27.38 6.69 -7.07
CA GLY A 28 -28.36 7.78 -6.88
C GLY A 28 -28.49 8.31 -5.45
N ASN A 29 -27.90 7.66 -4.43
CA ASN A 29 -27.92 8.18 -3.06
C ASN A 29 -26.58 8.90 -2.74
N PRO A 30 -26.56 10.26 -2.63
CA PRO A 30 -25.34 11.01 -2.39
C PRO A 30 -24.66 10.69 -1.04
N LEU A 31 -25.40 10.10 -0.10
CA LEU A 31 -24.87 9.74 1.24
C LEU A 31 -24.31 8.31 1.32
N THR A 32 -24.42 7.51 0.26
CA THR A 32 -23.76 6.20 0.22
C THR A 32 -22.25 6.37 0.41
N PRO A 33 -21.64 5.70 1.40
CA PRO A 33 -20.22 5.84 1.67
C PRO A 33 -19.37 5.25 0.53
N VAL A 34 -18.31 5.98 0.18
CA VAL A 34 -17.32 5.55 -0.82
C VAL A 34 -15.93 5.89 -0.30
N THR A 35 -15.04 4.93 -0.30
CA THR A 35 -13.62 5.14 0.06
C THR A 35 -12.75 5.07 -1.18
N VAL A 36 -11.99 6.14 -1.43
CA VAL A 36 -11.03 6.24 -2.54
C VAL A 36 -9.62 6.10 -1.98
N VAL A 37 -8.95 5.02 -2.36
CA VAL A 37 -7.53 4.80 -2.04
C VAL A 37 -6.68 5.51 -3.09
N VAL A 38 -5.81 6.38 -2.61
CA VAL A 38 -4.93 7.23 -3.45
C VAL A 38 -3.45 7.00 -3.11
N PRO A 39 -2.53 7.19 -4.06
CA PRO A 39 -1.10 6.97 -3.81
C PRO A 39 -0.50 7.96 -2.81
N SER A 40 -1.11 9.14 -2.65
CA SER A 40 -0.67 10.14 -1.68
C SER A 40 -1.81 11.09 -1.29
N ASN A 41 -1.67 11.73 -0.13
CA ASN A 41 -2.63 12.74 0.33
C ASN A 41 -2.77 13.91 -0.66
N LEU A 42 -1.69 14.26 -1.38
CA LEU A 42 -1.73 15.33 -2.38
C LEU A 42 -2.64 14.97 -3.56
N VAL A 43 -2.55 13.73 -4.06
CA VAL A 43 -3.45 13.21 -5.10
C VAL A 43 -4.88 13.21 -4.61
N GLY A 44 -5.12 12.77 -3.37
CA GLY A 44 -6.45 12.79 -2.76
C GLY A 44 -7.06 14.19 -2.67
N VAL A 45 -6.28 15.19 -2.24
CA VAL A 45 -6.72 16.59 -2.18
C VAL A 45 -7.02 17.14 -3.58
N ALA A 46 -6.16 16.86 -4.57
CA ALA A 46 -6.36 17.30 -5.95
C ALA A 46 -7.63 16.69 -6.56
N ALA A 47 -7.82 15.37 -6.41
CA ALA A 47 -8.99 14.65 -6.88
C ALA A 47 -10.27 15.19 -6.23
N ARG A 48 -10.29 15.32 -4.89
CA ARG A 48 -11.42 15.88 -4.14
C ARG A 48 -11.80 17.27 -4.63
N ARG A 49 -10.84 18.17 -4.82
CA ARG A 49 -11.09 19.53 -5.31
C ARG A 49 -11.65 19.53 -6.72
N SER A 50 -11.13 18.69 -7.60
CA SER A 50 -11.59 18.56 -8.98
C SER A 50 -13.04 18.10 -9.05
N LEU A 51 -13.38 17.06 -8.27
CA LEU A 51 -14.75 16.52 -8.20
C LEU A 51 -15.72 17.51 -7.56
N ALA A 52 -15.35 18.12 -6.43
CA ALA A 52 -16.19 19.08 -5.72
C ALA A 52 -16.48 20.37 -6.53
N ALA A 53 -15.56 20.74 -7.42
CA ALA A 53 -15.72 21.88 -8.32
C ALA A 53 -16.69 21.61 -9.50
N GLY A 54 -17.31 20.42 -9.56
CA GLY A 54 -18.24 20.04 -10.62
C GLY A 54 -17.58 19.81 -11.99
N ARG A 55 -16.27 19.58 -12.01
CA ARG A 55 -15.52 19.31 -13.26
C ARG A 55 -15.83 17.95 -13.86
N VAL A 56 -16.52 17.10 -13.09
CA VAL A 56 -17.00 15.79 -13.52
C VAL A 56 -18.50 15.74 -13.32
N ALA A 57 -19.25 15.47 -14.38
CA ALA A 57 -20.71 15.42 -14.35
C ALA A 57 -21.20 14.28 -13.43
N GLY A 58 -22.30 14.54 -12.70
CA GLY A 58 -23.02 13.52 -11.93
C GLY A 58 -22.46 13.20 -10.54
N VAL A 59 -21.33 13.81 -10.12
CA VAL A 59 -20.68 13.51 -8.82
C VAL A 59 -20.95 14.61 -7.80
N ALA A 60 -20.92 15.87 -8.21
CA ALA A 60 -21.24 16.99 -7.35
C ALA A 60 -22.76 17.25 -7.34
N GLY A 61 -23.31 17.56 -6.17
CA GLY A 61 -24.69 18.01 -6.06
C GLY A 61 -24.91 19.33 -6.77
N PRO A 62 -26.18 19.76 -6.94
CA PRO A 62 -26.55 20.99 -7.70
C PRO A 62 -25.93 22.27 -7.12
N ALA A 63 -25.58 22.29 -5.85
CA ALA A 63 -24.88 23.40 -5.17
C ALA A 63 -23.36 23.24 -5.16
N GLY A 64 -22.82 22.25 -5.86
CA GLY A 64 -21.42 21.82 -5.71
C GLY A 64 -21.19 20.99 -4.44
N GLY A 65 -20.01 20.41 -4.33
CA GLY A 65 -19.62 19.62 -3.16
C GLY A 65 -19.64 18.11 -3.39
N LEU A 66 -19.04 17.40 -2.46
CA LEU A 66 -18.88 15.94 -2.48
C LEU A 66 -19.20 15.40 -1.09
N ALA A 67 -20.29 14.64 -0.97
CA ALA A 67 -20.74 14.07 0.30
C ALA A 67 -20.33 12.60 0.42
N ALA A 68 -20.05 12.12 1.65
CA ALA A 68 -19.77 10.73 1.98
C ALA A 68 -18.71 10.07 1.07
N VAL A 69 -17.69 10.82 0.65
CA VAL A 69 -16.53 10.28 -0.08
C VAL A 69 -15.27 10.56 0.73
N ARG A 70 -14.64 9.49 1.19
CA ARG A 70 -13.37 9.51 1.92
C ARG A 70 -12.22 9.28 0.94
N PHE A 71 -11.16 10.08 1.06
CA PHE A 71 -9.89 9.86 0.35
C PHE A 71 -8.84 9.51 1.39
N ASP A 72 -8.20 8.39 1.20
CA ASP A 72 -7.15 7.91 2.11
C ASP A 72 -6.03 7.23 1.32
N THR A 73 -4.85 7.13 1.92
CA THR A 73 -3.78 6.28 1.39
C THR A 73 -4.01 4.83 1.80
N LEU A 74 -3.40 3.89 1.07
CA LEU A 74 -3.46 2.47 1.46
C LEU A 74 -2.97 2.27 2.91
N PHE A 75 -1.91 2.98 3.31
CA PHE A 75 -1.42 2.97 4.68
C PHE A 75 -2.47 3.49 5.69
N GLY A 76 -3.16 4.58 5.38
CA GLY A 76 -4.22 5.13 6.24
C GLY A 76 -5.40 4.17 6.37
N LEU A 77 -5.82 3.55 5.27
CA LEU A 77 -6.85 2.52 5.25
C LEU A 77 -6.44 1.30 6.08
N ALA A 78 -5.23 0.77 5.85
CA ALA A 78 -4.71 -0.37 6.60
C ALA A 78 -4.64 -0.10 8.11
N ARG A 79 -4.29 1.13 8.51
CA ARG A 79 -4.27 1.52 9.92
C ARG A 79 -5.65 1.45 10.57
N VAL A 80 -6.68 1.88 9.87
CA VAL A 80 -8.06 1.82 10.38
C VAL A 80 -8.55 0.37 10.48
N LEU A 81 -8.28 -0.45 9.45
CA LEU A 81 -8.68 -1.85 9.44
C LEU A 81 -7.94 -2.70 10.49
N ALA A 82 -6.66 -2.42 10.70
CA ALA A 82 -5.84 -3.14 11.66
C ALA A 82 -6.05 -2.72 13.12
N ASP A 83 -6.73 -1.61 13.39
CA ASP A 83 -6.87 -1.05 14.74
C ASP A 83 -7.45 -2.07 15.73
N THR A 84 -8.50 -2.78 15.33
CA THR A 84 -9.10 -3.83 16.16
C THR A 84 -8.17 -5.04 16.34
N ALA A 85 -7.50 -5.49 15.27
CA ALA A 85 -6.60 -6.63 15.31
C ALA A 85 -5.33 -6.36 16.12
N LEU A 86 -4.93 -5.10 16.21
CA LEU A 86 -3.75 -4.65 16.95
C LEU A 86 -4.07 -4.00 18.29
N ALA A 87 -5.33 -3.98 18.73
CA ALA A 87 -5.74 -3.31 19.96
C ALA A 87 -4.98 -3.82 21.21
N ASP A 88 -4.67 -5.11 21.26
CA ASP A 88 -3.91 -5.74 22.35
C ASP A 88 -2.39 -5.82 22.07
N ASP A 89 -1.95 -5.35 20.91
CA ASP A 89 -0.54 -5.36 20.54
C ASP A 89 0.22 -4.25 21.29
N ARG A 90 1.08 -4.63 22.22
CA ARG A 90 1.88 -3.71 23.02
C ARG A 90 3.14 -3.21 22.31
N ARG A 91 3.38 -3.66 21.08
CA ARG A 91 4.51 -3.20 20.28
C ARG A 91 4.29 -1.76 19.82
N HIS A 92 5.37 -1.03 19.70
CA HIS A 92 5.37 0.35 19.22
C HIS A 92 5.66 0.41 17.73
N ARG A 93 5.08 1.38 17.05
CA ARG A 93 5.43 1.61 15.64
C ARG A 93 6.90 1.98 15.50
N VAL A 94 7.62 1.24 14.65
CA VAL A 94 9.03 1.49 14.39
C VAL A 94 9.23 2.82 13.66
N SER A 95 10.22 3.60 14.08
CA SER A 95 10.66 4.82 13.40
C SER A 95 12.00 4.60 12.69
N ASP A 96 12.31 5.46 11.71
CA ASP A 96 13.58 5.40 10.96
C ASP A 96 14.83 5.40 11.85
N PRO A 97 14.93 6.24 12.90
CA PRO A 97 16.06 6.18 13.82
C PRO A 97 16.20 4.86 14.54
N VAL A 98 15.08 4.20 14.88
CA VAL A 98 15.08 2.89 15.55
C VAL A 98 15.57 1.80 14.59
N VAL A 99 15.10 1.80 13.34
CA VAL A 99 15.62 0.86 12.32
C VAL A 99 17.11 1.11 12.08
N GLY A 100 17.55 2.36 11.97
CA GLY A 100 18.96 2.71 11.84
C GLY A 100 19.82 2.20 13.03
N ALA A 101 19.30 2.32 14.25
CA ALA A 101 19.99 1.77 15.42
C ALA A 101 20.05 0.24 15.39
N ALA A 102 18.97 -0.43 14.96
CA ALA A 102 18.94 -1.87 14.81
C ALA A 102 19.90 -2.40 13.73
N VAL A 103 20.14 -1.60 12.68
CA VAL A 103 21.12 -1.89 11.60
C VAL A 103 22.55 -1.77 12.10
N ARG A 104 22.89 -0.71 12.85
CA ARG A 104 24.27 -0.40 13.26
C ARG A 104 24.95 -1.51 14.06
N ALA A 105 24.23 -2.13 14.99
CA ALA A 105 24.81 -3.14 15.85
C ALA A 105 25.25 -4.42 15.10
N PRO A 106 24.38 -5.08 14.29
CA PRO A 106 24.83 -6.24 13.52
C PRO A 106 25.82 -5.88 12.40
N LEU A 107 25.74 -4.66 11.83
CA LEU A 107 26.70 -4.19 10.84
C LEU A 107 28.09 -3.99 11.45
N ALA A 108 28.18 -3.44 12.66
CA ALA A 108 29.45 -3.27 13.36
C ALA A 108 30.09 -4.62 13.77
N ALA A 109 29.25 -5.64 14.04
CA ALA A 109 29.70 -7.00 14.35
C ALA A 109 30.01 -7.84 13.09
N SER A 110 29.68 -7.32 11.88
CA SER A 110 29.97 -8.01 10.63
C SER A 110 31.48 -8.08 10.40
N ALA A 111 32.01 -9.29 10.34
CA ALA A 111 33.45 -9.52 10.20
C ALA A 111 33.93 -9.54 8.73
N ASP A 112 32.96 -9.59 7.76
CA ASP A 112 33.26 -10.03 6.40
C ASP A 112 33.13 -8.91 5.36
N LEU A 113 32.27 -9.12 4.39
CA LEU A 113 32.18 -8.34 3.13
C LEU A 113 31.87 -6.86 3.33
N LEU A 114 31.08 -6.51 4.36
CA LEU A 114 30.68 -5.12 4.63
C LEU A 114 31.58 -4.39 5.62
N ARG A 115 32.55 -5.08 6.23
CA ARG A 115 33.48 -4.51 7.20
C ARG A 115 34.16 -3.22 6.74
N PRO A 116 34.70 -3.13 5.50
CA PRO A 116 35.37 -1.90 5.04
C PRO A 116 34.45 -0.66 4.99
N VAL A 117 33.15 -0.88 4.82
CA VAL A 117 32.14 0.18 4.67
C VAL A 117 31.15 0.26 5.84
N ALA A 118 31.33 -0.56 6.87
CA ALA A 118 30.40 -0.69 7.99
C ALA A 118 30.15 0.64 8.74
N ARG A 119 31.13 1.51 8.80
CA ARG A 119 31.04 2.82 9.48
C ARG A 119 30.55 3.95 8.58
N HIS A 120 30.33 3.68 7.28
CA HIS A 120 29.92 4.71 6.35
C HIS A 120 28.40 4.97 6.45
N PRO A 121 27.95 6.23 6.65
CA PRO A 121 26.52 6.53 6.81
C PRO A 121 25.65 6.12 5.62
N ALA A 122 26.21 6.09 4.41
CA ALA A 122 25.48 5.61 3.23
C ALA A 122 25.20 4.11 3.29
N THR A 123 26.06 3.30 3.91
CA THR A 123 25.84 1.86 4.10
C THR A 123 24.66 1.63 5.04
N GLU A 124 24.61 2.35 6.17
CA GLU A 124 23.45 2.30 7.08
C GLU A 124 22.15 2.64 6.35
N ARG A 125 22.12 3.78 5.65
CA ARG A 125 20.91 4.20 4.90
C ARG A 125 20.50 3.19 3.82
N ALA A 126 21.47 2.61 3.11
CA ALA A 126 21.20 1.58 2.11
C ALA A 126 20.61 0.32 2.76
N LEU A 127 21.15 -0.14 3.89
CA LEU A 127 20.65 -1.31 4.61
C LEU A 127 19.26 -1.06 5.23
N VAL A 128 18.97 0.13 5.74
CA VAL A 128 17.63 0.49 6.20
C VAL A 128 16.61 0.36 5.06
N ARG A 129 16.93 0.89 3.88
CA ARG A 129 16.07 0.78 2.70
C ARG A 129 15.87 -0.67 2.26
N VAL A 130 16.98 -1.41 2.11
CA VAL A 130 16.94 -2.83 1.71
C VAL A 130 16.21 -3.68 2.75
N HIS A 131 16.41 -3.41 4.05
CA HIS A 131 15.65 -4.10 5.09
C HIS A 131 14.14 -3.95 4.90
N ARG A 132 13.64 -2.75 4.58
CA ARG A 132 12.22 -2.51 4.31
C ARG A 132 11.73 -3.28 3.08
N GLU A 133 12.52 -3.30 2.01
CA GLU A 133 12.17 -4.06 0.79
C GLU A 133 12.12 -5.57 1.07
N LEU A 134 13.08 -6.10 1.83
CA LEU A 134 13.14 -7.51 2.21
C LEU A 134 12.03 -7.92 3.20
N ARG A 135 11.42 -6.98 3.92
CA ARG A 135 10.25 -7.24 4.78
C ARG A 135 9.03 -7.73 4.00
N GLU A 136 8.94 -7.39 2.72
CA GLU A 136 7.89 -7.83 1.79
C GLU A 136 8.04 -9.29 1.34
N LEU A 137 9.18 -9.93 1.61
CA LEU A 137 9.47 -11.29 1.20
C LEU A 137 9.22 -12.28 2.33
N ASP A 138 8.77 -13.47 1.97
CA ASP A 138 8.75 -14.63 2.85
C ASP A 138 10.15 -15.26 2.99
N ASP A 139 10.27 -16.21 3.90
CA ASP A 139 11.58 -16.84 4.17
C ASP A 139 12.10 -17.64 2.96
N THR A 140 11.22 -18.22 2.13
CA THR A 140 11.60 -18.95 0.90
C THR A 140 12.20 -17.99 -0.14
N ALA A 141 11.55 -16.85 -0.36
CA ALA A 141 12.06 -15.81 -1.25
C ALA A 141 13.36 -15.19 -0.73
N LEU A 142 13.48 -15.00 0.58
CA LEU A 142 14.72 -14.55 1.22
C LEU A 142 15.87 -15.54 0.99
N ASP A 143 15.63 -16.84 1.08
CA ASP A 143 16.64 -17.87 0.80
C ASP A 143 17.04 -17.85 -0.69
N ALA A 144 16.07 -17.69 -1.59
CA ALA A 144 16.36 -17.55 -3.01
C ALA A 144 17.23 -16.31 -3.31
N VAL A 145 16.93 -15.16 -2.68
CA VAL A 145 17.76 -13.95 -2.78
C VAL A 145 19.15 -14.20 -2.22
N ALA A 146 19.28 -14.84 -1.06
CA ALA A 146 20.58 -15.12 -0.44
C ALA A 146 21.47 -15.99 -1.34
N ALA A 147 20.88 -16.94 -2.08
CA ALA A 147 21.61 -17.84 -2.98
C ALA A 147 22.19 -17.13 -4.23
N THR A 148 21.79 -15.91 -4.53
CA THR A 148 22.24 -15.22 -5.75
C THR A 148 23.70 -14.74 -5.70
N SER A 149 24.23 -14.42 -4.53
CA SER A 149 25.63 -13.98 -4.36
C SER A 149 26.04 -13.92 -2.89
N PRO A 150 27.35 -13.96 -2.58
CA PRO A 150 27.84 -13.77 -1.20
C PRO A 150 27.40 -12.44 -0.56
N ARG A 151 27.24 -11.39 -1.38
CA ARG A 151 26.72 -10.10 -0.89
C ARG A 151 25.25 -10.21 -0.50
N ALA A 152 24.44 -10.87 -1.30
CA ALA A 152 23.02 -11.09 -1.00
C ALA A 152 22.86 -11.97 0.26
N THR A 153 23.66 -13.01 0.41
CA THR A 153 23.71 -13.84 1.62
C THR A 153 23.93 -12.98 2.87
N GLU A 154 24.94 -12.11 2.84
CA GLU A 154 25.27 -11.26 3.98
C GLU A 154 24.16 -10.22 4.26
N VAL A 155 23.58 -9.64 3.23
CA VAL A 155 22.45 -8.67 3.37
C VAL A 155 21.21 -9.36 3.97
N VAL A 156 20.85 -10.55 3.51
CA VAL A 156 19.72 -11.32 4.07
C VAL A 156 20.01 -11.74 5.52
N ARG A 157 21.25 -12.16 5.84
CA ARG A 157 21.65 -12.45 7.22
C ARG A 157 21.46 -11.23 8.14
N LEU A 158 21.91 -10.05 7.71
CA LEU A 158 21.72 -8.80 8.45
C LEU A 158 20.24 -8.46 8.59
N HIS A 159 19.47 -8.60 7.52
CA HIS A 159 18.02 -8.40 7.56
C HIS A 159 17.34 -9.26 8.63
N ARG A 160 17.65 -10.55 8.69
CA ARG A 160 17.10 -11.47 9.70
C ARG A 160 17.45 -11.05 11.12
N LEU A 161 18.69 -10.65 11.38
CA LEU A 161 19.12 -10.14 12.69
C LEU A 161 18.41 -8.82 13.07
N ILE A 162 18.17 -7.93 12.10
CA ILE A 162 17.44 -6.70 12.34
C ILE A 162 15.97 -7.03 12.66
N ARG A 163 15.34 -7.92 11.88
CA ARG A 163 13.96 -8.38 12.10
C ARG A 163 13.79 -8.95 13.50
N GLU A 164 14.68 -9.86 13.93
CA GLU A 164 14.67 -10.47 15.27
C GLU A 164 14.76 -9.42 16.37
N ARG A 165 15.63 -8.42 16.22
CA ARG A 165 15.80 -7.35 17.23
C ARG A 165 14.59 -6.43 17.37
N LEU A 166 13.80 -6.29 16.29
CA LEU A 166 12.66 -5.38 16.27
C LEU A 166 11.35 -6.08 16.62
N SER A 167 11.20 -7.37 16.28
CA SER A 167 9.92 -8.10 16.31
C SER A 167 9.17 -8.06 17.64
N ASP A 168 9.88 -8.11 18.76
CA ASP A 168 9.24 -8.20 20.08
C ASP A 168 8.70 -6.85 20.59
N ARG A 169 9.23 -5.76 20.07
CA ARG A 169 8.96 -4.41 20.60
C ARG A 169 8.37 -3.45 19.59
N PHE A 170 8.50 -3.75 18.32
CA PHE A 170 8.12 -2.84 17.26
C PHE A 170 7.31 -3.52 16.16
N THR A 171 6.34 -2.78 15.62
CA THR A 171 5.59 -3.10 14.40
C THR A 171 6.02 -2.17 13.27
N ASP A 172 6.04 -2.69 12.05
CA ASP A 172 6.27 -1.90 10.85
C ASP A 172 5.03 -1.86 9.93
N GLU A 173 5.20 -1.29 8.73
CA GLU A 173 4.13 -1.18 7.75
C GLU A 173 3.66 -2.55 7.24
N VAL A 174 4.57 -3.51 7.12
CA VAL A 174 4.21 -4.88 6.68
C VAL A 174 3.38 -5.59 7.74
N ASP A 175 3.71 -5.43 9.02
CA ASP A 175 2.90 -5.98 10.12
C ASP A 175 1.50 -5.35 10.13
N LEU A 176 1.41 -4.04 9.87
CA LEU A 176 0.14 -3.33 9.75
C LEU A 176 -0.70 -3.85 8.58
N HIS A 177 -0.09 -4.01 7.40
CA HIS A 177 -0.76 -4.55 6.23
C HIS A 177 -1.24 -5.98 6.46
N ARG A 178 -0.43 -6.84 7.08
CA ARG A 178 -0.83 -8.22 7.42
C ARG A 178 -2.02 -8.24 8.38
N ALA A 179 -2.02 -7.39 9.40
CA ALA A 179 -3.15 -7.26 10.31
C ALA A 179 -4.40 -6.75 9.57
N ALA A 180 -4.26 -5.76 8.69
CA ALA A 180 -5.37 -5.26 7.88
C ALA A 180 -5.91 -6.30 6.89
N ALA A 181 -5.04 -7.14 6.31
CA ALA A 181 -5.44 -8.20 5.39
C ALA A 181 -6.18 -9.36 6.09
N SER A 182 -6.12 -9.46 7.42
CA SER A 182 -6.90 -10.44 8.20
C SER A 182 -8.32 -9.95 8.54
N VAL A 183 -8.78 -8.84 7.96
CA VAL A 183 -10.14 -8.32 8.14
C VAL A 183 -11.18 -9.36 7.70
N THR A 184 -12.24 -9.48 8.49
CA THR A 184 -13.34 -10.43 8.26
C THR A 184 -14.64 -9.69 7.90
N ALA A 185 -15.60 -10.39 7.31
CA ALA A 185 -16.83 -9.80 6.79
C ALA A 185 -17.73 -9.17 7.88
N ASP A 186 -17.56 -9.55 9.13
CA ASP A 186 -18.27 -9.00 10.29
C ASP A 186 -17.64 -7.74 10.87
N ASN A 187 -16.56 -7.23 10.27
CA ASN A 187 -15.94 -6.00 10.73
C ASN A 187 -16.84 -4.79 10.41
N PRO A 188 -17.34 -4.05 11.43
CA PRO A 188 -18.28 -2.95 11.22
C PRO A 188 -17.72 -1.79 10.40
N LEU A 189 -16.41 -1.66 10.31
CA LEU A 189 -15.75 -0.64 9.49
C LEU A 189 -15.98 -0.84 8.00
N LEU A 190 -16.31 -2.06 7.54
CA LEU A 190 -16.60 -2.31 6.12
C LEU A 190 -17.83 -1.55 5.64
N ASP A 191 -18.86 -1.44 6.47
CA ASP A 191 -20.06 -0.65 6.17
C ASP A 191 -19.73 0.84 6.09
N GLU A 192 -18.85 1.34 6.97
CA GLU A 192 -18.40 2.74 6.97
C GLU A 192 -17.51 3.07 5.77
N LEU A 193 -16.70 2.11 5.31
CA LEU A 193 -15.87 2.26 4.12
C LEU A 193 -16.70 2.31 2.84
N GLY A 194 -17.80 1.56 2.80
CA GLY A 194 -18.64 1.42 1.63
C GLY A 194 -17.90 0.84 0.42
N ALA A 195 -18.23 1.29 -0.77
CA ALA A 195 -17.55 0.86 -1.98
C ALA A 195 -16.09 1.36 -2.02
N LEU A 196 -15.17 0.48 -2.38
CA LEU A 196 -13.74 0.80 -2.45
C LEU A 196 -13.32 1.11 -3.90
N ILE A 197 -12.68 2.24 -4.10
CA ILE A 197 -12.11 2.65 -5.38
C ILE A 197 -10.61 2.89 -5.21
N VAL A 198 -9.79 2.17 -5.96
CA VAL A 198 -8.33 2.39 -6.01
C VAL A 198 -8.04 3.31 -7.19
N HIS A 199 -7.58 4.53 -6.92
CA HIS A 199 -7.39 5.56 -7.94
C HIS A 199 -5.92 5.77 -8.26
N VAL A 200 -5.55 5.58 -9.53
CA VAL A 200 -4.22 5.75 -10.10
C VAL A 200 -3.12 5.18 -9.20
N PRO A 201 -3.21 3.89 -8.86
CA PRO A 201 -2.24 3.27 -7.97
C PRO A 201 -0.83 3.42 -8.55
N ASP A 202 0.08 3.79 -7.67
CA ASP A 202 1.51 3.77 -7.94
C ASP A 202 2.09 2.39 -7.54
N ARG A 203 3.30 2.35 -7.07
CA ARG A 203 3.92 1.12 -6.58
C ARG A 203 3.27 0.66 -5.26
N VAL A 204 2.33 -0.27 -5.37
CA VAL A 204 1.75 -0.93 -4.19
C VAL A 204 2.69 -2.04 -3.72
N PRO A 205 3.11 -2.07 -2.42
CA PRO A 205 3.93 -3.15 -1.89
C PRO A 205 3.17 -4.49 -1.86
N ALA A 206 3.86 -5.62 -1.80
CA ALA A 206 3.23 -6.93 -1.82
C ALA A 206 2.23 -7.12 -0.67
N SER A 207 2.60 -6.73 0.54
CA SER A 207 1.71 -6.74 1.70
C SER A 207 0.47 -5.85 1.51
N GLY A 208 0.62 -4.73 0.81
CA GLY A 208 -0.49 -3.84 0.46
C GLY A 208 -1.42 -4.43 -0.60
N LEU A 209 -0.88 -5.22 -1.55
CA LEU A 209 -1.69 -5.98 -2.50
C LEU A 209 -2.55 -7.03 -1.79
N ASP A 210 -2.03 -7.65 -0.72
CA ASP A 210 -2.80 -8.61 0.10
C ASP A 210 -3.97 -7.95 0.81
N VAL A 211 -3.82 -6.70 1.31
CA VAL A 211 -4.93 -5.92 1.86
C VAL A 211 -6.00 -5.68 0.81
N LEU A 212 -5.63 -5.22 -0.38
CA LEU A 212 -6.58 -4.95 -1.46
C LEU A 212 -7.28 -6.24 -1.93
N ALA A 213 -6.56 -7.36 -1.99
CA ALA A 213 -7.14 -8.66 -2.33
C ALA A 213 -8.16 -9.12 -1.28
N ALA A 214 -7.81 -9.03 0.02
CA ALA A 214 -8.73 -9.37 1.10
C ALA A 214 -10.02 -8.52 1.03
N LEU A 215 -9.89 -7.22 0.78
CA LEU A 215 -11.06 -6.34 0.61
C LEU A 215 -11.88 -6.68 -0.64
N ALA A 216 -11.23 -7.07 -1.75
CA ALA A 216 -11.94 -7.50 -2.97
C ALA A 216 -12.70 -8.82 -2.79
N ASP A 217 -12.30 -9.67 -1.86
CA ASP A 217 -13.04 -10.87 -1.49
C ASP A 217 -14.28 -10.57 -0.63
N LEU A 218 -14.25 -9.45 0.11
CA LEU A 218 -15.33 -9.05 1.01
C LEU A 218 -16.36 -8.12 0.36
N GLY A 219 -15.98 -7.35 -0.65
CA GLY A 219 -16.88 -6.38 -1.27
C GLY A 219 -16.43 -5.90 -2.66
N PRO A 220 -17.20 -5.01 -3.29
CA PRO A 220 -16.87 -4.49 -4.61
C PRO A 220 -15.66 -3.56 -4.52
N VAL A 221 -14.63 -3.83 -5.35
CA VAL A 221 -13.45 -2.99 -5.53
C VAL A 221 -13.37 -2.56 -6.99
N ALA A 222 -13.32 -1.26 -7.24
CA ALA A 222 -13.03 -0.69 -8.55
C ALA A 222 -11.60 -0.16 -8.59
N VAL A 223 -10.87 -0.46 -9.66
CA VAL A 223 -9.49 0.01 -9.86
C VAL A 223 -9.44 0.89 -11.11
N ILE A 224 -9.06 2.14 -10.93
CA ILE A 224 -8.80 3.07 -12.03
C ILE A 224 -7.29 3.11 -12.23
N ALA A 225 -6.83 2.41 -13.24
CA ALA A 225 -5.43 2.20 -13.54
C ALA A 225 -4.99 3.13 -14.68
N ALA A 226 -4.19 4.13 -14.36
CA ALA A 226 -3.61 4.97 -15.40
C ALA A 226 -2.37 4.30 -16.01
N ARG A 227 -2.24 4.38 -17.33
CA ARG A 227 -1.15 3.80 -18.11
C ARG A 227 -0.35 4.86 -18.83
N THR A 228 0.94 4.61 -18.95
CA THR A 228 1.88 5.44 -19.71
C THR A 228 2.10 4.89 -21.12
N GLY A 229 1.83 3.60 -21.36
CA GLY A 229 2.18 2.86 -22.56
C GLY A 229 3.63 2.32 -22.55
N ASP A 230 4.41 2.63 -21.51
CA ASP A 230 5.73 2.03 -21.29
C ASP A 230 5.61 0.79 -20.40
N SER A 231 6.08 -0.35 -20.88
CA SER A 231 5.91 -1.64 -20.21
C SER A 231 6.62 -1.73 -18.86
N ALA A 232 7.71 -1.00 -18.66
CA ALA A 232 8.45 -0.97 -17.41
C ALA A 232 7.77 -0.04 -16.39
N ALA A 233 7.30 1.13 -16.85
CA ALA A 233 6.55 2.06 -16.02
C ALA A 233 5.19 1.49 -15.61
N ASP A 234 4.53 0.72 -16.46
CA ASP A 234 3.22 0.11 -16.20
C ASP A 234 3.31 -1.24 -15.45
N ALA A 235 4.51 -1.78 -15.19
CA ALA A 235 4.70 -3.04 -14.48
C ALA A 235 4.07 -3.09 -13.07
N PRO A 236 4.08 -2.02 -12.25
CA PRO A 236 3.37 -2.02 -10.97
C PRO A 236 1.86 -2.21 -11.11
N VAL A 237 1.25 -1.53 -12.08
CA VAL A 237 -0.20 -1.63 -12.35
C VAL A 237 -0.57 -3.02 -12.89
N ARG A 238 0.29 -3.62 -13.70
CA ARG A 238 0.10 -5.01 -14.17
C ARG A 238 0.10 -6.00 -13.01
N ARG A 239 1.07 -5.90 -12.09
CA ARG A 239 1.11 -6.76 -10.89
C ARG A 239 -0.13 -6.61 -10.01
N LEU A 240 -0.65 -5.38 -9.86
CA LEU A 240 -1.92 -5.14 -9.18
C LEU A 240 -3.06 -5.85 -9.91
N GLY A 241 -3.14 -5.76 -11.24
CA GLY A 241 -4.13 -6.46 -12.06
C GLY A 241 -4.07 -7.96 -11.85
N GLU A 242 -2.90 -8.57 -11.99
CA GLU A 242 -2.68 -10.01 -11.79
C GLU A 242 -3.11 -10.46 -10.40
N ARG A 243 -2.80 -9.70 -9.35
CA ARG A 243 -3.13 -10.05 -7.96
C ARG A 243 -4.63 -9.95 -7.66
N LEU A 244 -5.33 -9.02 -8.28
CA LEU A 244 -6.77 -8.79 -8.09
C LEU A 244 -7.65 -9.45 -9.16
N GLY A 245 -7.09 -10.31 -10.00
CA GLY A 245 -7.80 -11.04 -11.04
C GLY A 245 -8.25 -10.20 -12.24
N GLY A 246 -7.64 -9.04 -12.43
CA GLY A 246 -7.87 -8.18 -13.59
C GLY A 246 -7.06 -8.60 -14.81
N THR A 247 -7.61 -8.38 -16.01
CA THR A 247 -6.89 -8.58 -17.27
C THR A 247 -6.25 -7.27 -17.69
N PHE A 248 -4.94 -7.26 -17.85
CA PHE A 248 -4.20 -6.10 -18.36
C PHE A 248 -4.20 -6.14 -19.88
N PRO A 249 -4.71 -5.10 -20.57
CA PRO A 249 -4.81 -5.04 -22.03
C PRO A 249 -3.46 -4.74 -22.70
#